data_0dfaaccb789ff4a45457af700f0db2b4
#
_entry.id   0dfaaccb789ff4a45457af700f0db2b4
#
_cell.length_a   1.000
_cell.length_b   1.000
_cell.length_c   1.000
_cell.angle_alpha   90.00
_cell.angle_beta   90.00
_cell.angle_gamma   90.00
#
_symmetry.space_group_name_H-M   'P 1'
#
loop_
_entity.id
_entity.type
_entity.pdbx_description
1 polymer ?
#
loop_
_entity_poly.entity_id
_entity_poly.type
_entity_poly.pdbx_seq_one_letter_code
_entity_poly.pdbx_strand_id
1 'polypeptide(L)'
;MFNIERQNEIINILVERKSISVNKLADMLYVSAPTVRRDLSELEKQGKVLRTHGGVVLRLAAESEIPLMFREDQNAIAKQIIANKASEYIQNGNVIFLDASSTAAHIIPFLKKFSDIVVITNSPKTSMKLGENGIKNYCTGGLLLMHSVAFVGSETERFISNINADLLFFSSRGYMEDGSITDSSVEEAEIKKAMLKNCEKSFYLCDSSKKNKKYIYNVCSTKDVTGIITER
;
A
#
# COMPACT_ATOMS: atom_id res chain seq x y z
N MET A 1 -0.36 14.39 -22.74
CA MET A 1 0.05 13.68 -21.51
C MET A 1 1.26 14.42 -20.95
N PHE A 2 1.17 14.88 -19.71
CA PHE A 2 2.27 15.56 -19.03
C PHE A 2 3.41 14.58 -18.71
N ASN A 3 4.63 15.10 -18.52
CA ASN A 3 5.82 14.26 -18.26
C ASN A 3 5.63 13.30 -17.08
N ILE A 4 5.12 13.81 -15.96
CA ILE A 4 4.90 13.02 -14.74
C ILE A 4 3.86 11.90 -14.96
N GLU A 5 2.77 12.20 -15.64
CA GLU A 5 1.73 11.20 -15.98
C GLU A 5 2.30 10.09 -16.85
N ARG A 6 3.13 10.47 -17.84
CA ARG A 6 3.75 9.52 -18.74
C ARG A 6 4.78 8.63 -18.04
N GLN A 7 5.58 9.20 -17.14
CA GLN A 7 6.50 8.42 -16.30
C GLN A 7 5.79 7.42 -15.42
N ASN A 8 4.66 7.80 -14.82
CA ASN A 8 3.83 6.90 -14.03
C ASN A 8 3.26 5.76 -14.91
N GLU A 9 2.81 6.08 -16.11
CA GLU A 9 2.29 5.07 -17.04
C GLU A 9 3.38 4.09 -17.52
N ILE A 10 4.61 4.57 -17.76
CA ILE A 10 5.77 3.70 -18.03
C ILE A 10 5.98 2.70 -16.91
N ILE A 11 5.90 3.15 -15.67
CA ILE A 11 6.05 2.27 -14.50
C ILE A 11 4.90 1.26 -14.41
N ASN A 12 3.66 1.67 -14.62
CA ASN A 12 2.49 0.78 -14.63
C ASN A 12 2.67 -0.34 -15.66
N ILE A 13 3.07 0.00 -16.87
CA ILE A 13 3.36 -0.96 -17.94
C ILE A 13 4.49 -1.93 -17.52
N LEU A 14 5.53 -1.42 -16.86
CA LEU A 14 6.65 -2.24 -16.41
C LEU A 14 6.28 -3.16 -15.24
N VAL A 15 5.36 -2.75 -14.37
CA VAL A 15 4.83 -3.59 -13.30
C VAL A 15 4.11 -4.81 -13.88
N GLU A 16 3.30 -4.61 -14.92
CA GLU A 16 2.55 -5.68 -15.56
C GLU A 16 3.44 -6.59 -16.43
N ARG A 17 4.32 -5.99 -17.22
CA ARG A 17 5.08 -6.69 -18.27
C ARG A 17 6.48 -7.12 -17.85
N LYS A 18 6.95 -6.69 -16.67
CA LYS A 18 8.31 -6.89 -16.11
C LYS A 18 9.42 -6.28 -16.94
N SER A 19 9.34 -6.35 -18.26
CA SER A 19 10.29 -5.74 -19.22
C SER A 19 9.57 -5.33 -20.51
N ILE A 20 10.07 -4.29 -21.16
CA ILE A 20 9.52 -3.80 -22.43
C ILE A 20 10.59 -3.05 -23.21
N SER A 21 10.54 -3.12 -24.56
CA SER A 21 11.42 -2.35 -25.42
C SER A 21 11.00 -0.87 -25.51
N VAL A 22 11.98 0.02 -25.75
CA VAL A 22 11.73 1.45 -25.90
C VAL A 22 10.73 1.75 -27.02
N ASN A 23 10.83 1.04 -28.15
CA ASN A 23 9.94 1.24 -29.27
C ASN A 23 8.50 0.85 -28.93
N LYS A 24 8.32 -0.28 -28.25
CA LYS A 24 6.99 -0.73 -27.82
C LYS A 24 6.35 0.18 -26.77
N LEU A 25 7.15 0.79 -25.89
CA LEU A 25 6.69 1.85 -24.99
C LEU A 25 6.25 3.10 -25.76
N ALA A 26 7.02 3.50 -26.78
CA ALA A 26 6.72 4.64 -27.62
C ALA A 26 5.38 4.47 -28.34
N ASP A 27 5.15 3.27 -28.91
CA ASP A 27 3.89 2.91 -29.57
C ASP A 27 2.70 2.94 -28.60
N MET A 28 2.86 2.33 -27.43
CA MET A 28 1.78 2.25 -26.42
C MET A 28 1.39 3.61 -25.82
N LEU A 29 2.39 4.49 -25.67
CA LEU A 29 2.20 5.83 -25.08
C LEU A 29 1.89 6.90 -26.14
N TYR A 30 1.88 6.52 -27.43
CA TYR A 30 1.68 7.44 -28.56
C TYR A 30 2.66 8.63 -28.55
N VAL A 31 3.95 8.36 -28.23
CA VAL A 31 5.02 9.36 -28.22
C VAL A 31 6.25 8.87 -28.99
N SER A 32 7.18 9.76 -29.27
CA SER A 32 8.42 9.38 -29.97
C SER A 32 9.37 8.57 -29.07
N ALA A 33 10.17 7.66 -29.68
CA ALA A 33 11.18 6.91 -28.94
C ALA A 33 12.21 7.81 -28.23
N PRO A 34 12.67 8.96 -28.77
CA PRO A 34 13.48 9.94 -28.04
C PRO A 34 12.81 10.46 -26.77
N THR A 35 11.48 10.73 -26.79
CA THR A 35 10.73 11.16 -25.61
C THR A 35 10.75 10.08 -24.52
N VAL A 36 10.49 8.82 -24.90
CA VAL A 36 10.57 7.67 -23.97
C VAL A 36 11.97 7.53 -23.39
N ARG A 37 13.03 7.63 -24.22
CA ARG A 37 14.41 7.54 -23.73
C ARG A 37 14.75 8.63 -22.70
N ARG A 38 14.22 9.83 -22.87
CA ARG A 38 14.39 10.93 -21.90
C ARG A 38 13.69 10.61 -20.58
N ASP A 39 12.43 10.16 -20.64
CA ASP A 39 11.67 9.76 -19.47
C ASP A 39 12.34 8.61 -18.72
N LEU A 40 12.81 7.59 -19.46
CA LEU A 40 13.54 6.46 -18.89
C LEU A 40 14.87 6.88 -18.24
N SER A 41 15.59 7.85 -18.82
CA SER A 41 16.81 8.38 -18.22
C SER A 41 16.54 9.08 -16.89
N GLU A 42 15.42 9.76 -16.78
CA GLU A 42 15.00 10.42 -15.57
C GLU A 42 14.55 9.41 -14.49
N LEU A 43 13.78 8.40 -14.88
CA LEU A 43 13.39 7.29 -14.02
C LEU A 43 14.59 6.45 -13.56
N GLU A 44 15.61 6.29 -14.41
CA GLU A 44 16.84 5.59 -14.06
C GLU A 44 17.68 6.38 -13.05
N LYS A 45 17.81 7.70 -13.20
CA LYS A 45 18.43 8.60 -12.21
C LYS A 45 17.72 8.54 -10.86
N GLN A 46 16.39 8.40 -10.88
CA GLN A 46 15.57 8.21 -9.68
C GLN A 46 15.66 6.79 -9.09
N GLY A 47 16.45 5.88 -9.73
CA GLY A 47 16.59 4.50 -9.28
C GLY A 47 15.36 3.61 -9.50
N LYS A 48 14.39 4.05 -10.30
CA LYS A 48 13.12 3.36 -10.51
C LYS A 48 13.18 2.27 -11.57
N VAL A 49 14.00 2.47 -12.60
CA VAL A 49 14.17 1.52 -13.71
C VAL A 49 15.64 1.22 -13.96
N LEU A 50 15.90 0.10 -14.62
CA LEU A 50 17.21 -0.27 -15.16
C LEU A 50 17.08 -0.44 -16.67
N ARG A 51 17.90 0.27 -17.43
CA ARG A 51 17.96 0.14 -18.88
C ARG A 51 18.87 -1.02 -19.26
N THR A 52 18.43 -1.85 -20.21
CA THR A 52 19.18 -2.96 -20.78
C THR A 52 19.42 -2.69 -22.28
N HIS A 53 20.29 -3.49 -22.94
CA HIS A 53 20.58 -3.35 -24.37
C HIS A 53 19.33 -3.51 -25.27
N GLY A 54 18.26 -4.14 -24.78
CA GLY A 54 17.02 -4.38 -25.54
C GLY A 54 15.78 -3.65 -25.04
N GLY A 55 15.88 -2.94 -23.91
CA GLY A 55 14.69 -2.32 -23.31
C GLY A 55 14.92 -1.76 -21.91
N VAL A 56 13.87 -1.83 -21.12
CA VAL A 56 13.86 -1.34 -19.74
C VAL A 56 13.17 -2.35 -18.85
N VAL A 57 13.64 -2.48 -17.63
CA VAL A 57 13.05 -3.27 -16.56
C VAL A 57 12.88 -2.38 -15.32
N LEU A 58 11.92 -2.71 -14.48
CA LEU A 58 11.88 -2.08 -13.15
C LEU A 58 13.16 -2.46 -12.39
N ARG A 59 13.80 -1.48 -11.77
CA ARG A 59 14.86 -1.76 -10.80
C ARG A 59 14.22 -2.24 -9.50
N LEU A 60 13.71 -3.47 -9.55
CA LEU A 60 13.33 -4.18 -8.34
C LEU A 60 14.63 -4.67 -7.69
N ALA A 61 14.90 -4.25 -6.48
CA ALA A 61 15.82 -4.99 -5.62
C ALA A 61 15.41 -6.47 -5.67
N ALA A 62 16.36 -7.36 -5.63
CA ALA A 62 16.29 -8.77 -6.03
C ALA A 62 15.18 -9.65 -5.41
N GLU A 63 14.14 -9.10 -4.83
CA GLU A 63 12.90 -9.79 -4.42
C GLU A 63 11.72 -8.80 -4.49
N SER A 64 11.17 -8.68 -5.65
CA SER A 64 9.76 -8.53 -6.04
C SER A 64 8.78 -7.68 -5.22
N GLU A 65 9.13 -6.65 -4.47
CA GLU A 65 8.12 -5.76 -3.93
C GLU A 65 7.95 -4.49 -4.77
N ILE A 66 6.73 -4.28 -5.28
CA ILE A 66 6.36 -3.03 -5.94
C ILE A 66 6.40 -1.92 -4.89
N PRO A 67 7.29 -0.92 -5.01
CA PRO A 67 7.38 0.15 -4.02
C PRO A 67 6.03 0.85 -3.77
N LEU A 68 5.81 1.31 -2.54
CA LEU A 68 4.56 1.95 -2.12
C LEU A 68 4.11 3.05 -3.06
N MET A 69 5.05 3.87 -3.53
CA MET A 69 4.77 5.00 -4.42
C MET A 69 4.06 4.59 -5.72
N PHE A 70 4.32 3.37 -6.24
CA PHE A 70 3.64 2.88 -7.43
C PHE A 70 2.31 2.23 -7.10
N ARG A 71 2.20 1.68 -5.89
CA ARG A 71 0.95 1.08 -5.42
C ARG A 71 -0.12 2.12 -5.08
N GLU A 72 0.26 3.35 -4.75
CA GLU A 72 -0.70 4.41 -4.38
C GLU A 72 -1.65 4.73 -5.53
N ASP A 73 -1.12 4.89 -6.73
CA ASP A 73 -1.89 5.26 -7.92
C ASP A 73 -2.59 4.05 -8.59
N GLN A 74 -2.12 2.84 -8.31
CA GLN A 74 -2.76 1.63 -8.83
C GLN A 74 -4.14 1.42 -8.20
N ASN A 75 -5.16 1.21 -9.04
CA ASN A 75 -6.53 0.95 -8.62
C ASN A 75 -7.11 2.04 -7.69
N ALA A 76 -6.72 3.31 -7.88
CA ALA A 76 -7.09 4.41 -6.99
C ALA A 76 -8.62 4.53 -6.81
N ILE A 77 -9.41 4.35 -7.87
CA ILE A 77 -10.88 4.39 -7.82
C ILE A 77 -11.42 3.27 -6.91
N ALA A 78 -10.93 2.04 -7.08
CA ALA A 78 -11.33 0.92 -6.25
C ALA A 78 -10.99 1.16 -4.77
N LYS A 79 -9.78 1.65 -4.48
CA LYS A 79 -9.36 2.00 -3.11
C LYS A 79 -10.20 3.09 -2.50
N GLN A 80 -10.63 4.08 -3.29
CA GLN A 80 -11.49 5.15 -2.81
C GLN A 80 -12.89 4.62 -2.43
N ILE A 81 -13.46 3.71 -3.24
CA ILE A 81 -14.73 3.05 -2.93
C ILE A 81 -14.59 2.23 -1.62
N ILE A 82 -13.51 1.43 -1.51
CA ILE A 82 -13.20 0.64 -0.33
C ILE A 82 -13.08 1.54 0.91
N ALA A 83 -12.34 2.64 0.80
CA ALA A 83 -12.13 3.59 1.89
C ALA A 83 -13.44 4.27 2.34
N ASN A 84 -14.32 4.62 1.39
CA ASN A 84 -15.64 5.16 1.72
C ASN A 84 -16.47 4.15 2.51
N LYS A 85 -16.57 2.89 2.04
CA LYS A 85 -17.26 1.80 2.76
C LYS A 85 -16.64 1.55 4.14
N ALA A 86 -15.30 1.55 4.24
CA ALA A 86 -14.60 1.38 5.51
C ALA A 86 -14.92 2.49 6.50
N SER A 87 -15.12 3.72 6.03
CA SER A 87 -15.45 4.87 6.89
C SER A 87 -16.81 4.74 7.58
N GLU A 88 -17.72 3.90 7.09
CA GLU A 88 -19.04 3.66 7.70
C GLU A 88 -18.96 2.93 9.05
N TYR A 89 -17.85 2.27 9.33
CA TYR A 89 -17.61 1.57 10.60
C TYR A 89 -16.97 2.45 11.67
N ILE A 90 -16.56 3.68 11.32
CA ILE A 90 -15.88 4.60 12.22
C ILE A 90 -16.89 5.40 13.03
N GLN A 91 -16.59 5.61 14.30
CA GLN A 91 -17.37 6.42 15.23
C GLN A 91 -16.47 7.47 15.89
N ASN A 92 -17.08 8.54 16.42
CA ASN A 92 -16.37 9.52 17.22
C ASN A 92 -15.72 8.85 18.43
N GLY A 93 -14.52 9.28 18.78
CA GLY A 93 -13.77 8.72 19.89
C GLY A 93 -13.00 7.45 19.60
N ASN A 94 -13.14 6.84 18.42
CA ASN A 94 -12.43 5.60 18.10
C ASN A 94 -10.92 5.73 18.11
N VAL A 95 -10.25 4.71 18.62
CA VAL A 95 -8.82 4.44 18.45
C VAL A 95 -8.66 3.47 17.28
N ILE A 96 -7.94 3.89 16.26
CA ILE A 96 -7.89 3.20 14.97
C ILE A 96 -6.45 2.81 14.63
N PHE A 97 -6.20 1.53 14.41
CA PHE A 97 -5.01 1.08 13.71
C PHE A 97 -5.20 1.24 12.20
N LEU A 98 -4.22 1.87 11.55
CA LEU A 98 -4.16 2.02 10.10
C LEU A 98 -2.80 1.52 9.62
N ASP A 99 -2.77 0.39 8.91
CA ASP A 99 -1.51 -0.19 8.45
C ASP A 99 -0.83 0.66 7.35
N ALA A 100 0.42 0.32 7.02
CA ALA A 100 1.20 1.05 6.02
C ALA A 100 0.77 0.79 4.56
N SER A 101 -0.37 0.13 4.33
CA SER A 101 -0.84 -0.16 2.98
C SER A 101 -1.38 1.07 2.26
N SER A 102 -1.16 1.12 0.94
CA SER A 102 -1.75 2.18 0.11
C SER A 102 -3.28 2.17 0.14
N THR A 103 -3.92 1.02 0.34
CA THR A 103 -5.37 0.91 0.39
C THR A 103 -5.93 1.55 1.66
N ALA A 104 -5.33 1.27 2.81
CA ALA A 104 -5.73 1.86 4.09
C ALA A 104 -5.53 3.39 4.11
N ALA A 105 -4.45 3.88 3.51
CA ALA A 105 -4.19 5.33 3.43
C ALA A 105 -5.30 6.13 2.71
N HIS A 106 -6.13 5.50 1.87
CA HIS A 106 -7.25 6.17 1.22
C HIS A 106 -8.41 6.50 2.18
N ILE A 107 -8.40 5.96 3.43
CA ILE A 107 -9.39 6.30 4.45
C ILE A 107 -9.18 7.73 4.98
N ILE A 108 -7.96 8.26 4.95
CA ILE A 108 -7.59 9.54 5.58
C ILE A 108 -8.55 10.69 5.26
N PRO A 109 -8.96 10.94 4.00
CA PRO A 109 -9.90 12.04 3.69
C PRO A 109 -11.24 11.91 4.39
N PHE A 110 -11.69 10.69 4.69
CA PHE A 110 -12.97 10.43 5.33
C PHE A 110 -12.92 10.61 6.85
N LEU A 111 -11.74 10.59 7.46
CA LEU A 111 -11.56 10.73 8.91
C LEU A 111 -11.96 12.12 9.44
N LYS A 112 -11.93 13.15 8.59
CA LYS A 112 -12.33 14.51 8.96
C LYS A 112 -13.78 14.65 9.42
N LYS A 113 -14.62 13.67 9.17
CA LYS A 113 -16.04 13.66 9.57
C LYS A 113 -16.22 13.32 11.06
N PHE A 114 -15.18 12.82 11.72
CA PHE A 114 -15.26 12.29 13.07
C PHE A 114 -14.45 13.14 14.04
N SER A 115 -14.99 13.31 15.25
CA SER A 115 -14.33 14.00 16.36
C SER A 115 -13.64 13.00 17.31
N ASP A 116 -12.61 13.47 17.99
CA ASP A 116 -11.91 12.77 19.08
C ASP A 116 -11.30 11.42 18.70
N ILE A 117 -11.15 11.14 17.41
CA ILE A 117 -10.46 9.93 16.93
C ILE A 117 -8.95 10.03 17.13
N VAL A 118 -8.34 8.88 17.37
CA VAL A 118 -6.87 8.74 17.44
C VAL A 118 -6.45 7.64 16.49
N VAL A 119 -5.52 7.94 15.58
CA VAL A 119 -5.00 6.98 14.62
C VAL A 119 -3.59 6.56 15.00
N ILE A 120 -3.34 5.26 15.03
CA ILE A 120 -2.01 4.69 15.19
C ILE A 120 -1.61 4.02 13.87
N THR A 121 -0.46 4.35 13.36
CA THR A 121 0.04 3.79 12.11
C THR A 121 1.54 3.46 12.19
N ASN A 122 1.94 2.43 11.48
CA ASN A 122 3.37 2.12 11.29
C ASN A 122 3.95 2.76 10.02
N SER A 123 3.20 3.65 9.35
CA SER A 123 3.67 4.38 8.16
C SER A 123 3.98 5.83 8.49
N PRO A 124 5.24 6.29 8.40
CA PRO A 124 5.58 7.70 8.55
C PRO A 124 4.87 8.58 7.51
N LYS A 125 4.70 8.10 6.29
CA LYS A 125 3.97 8.81 5.22
C LYS A 125 2.49 9.01 5.56
N THR A 126 1.84 7.97 6.08
CA THR A 126 0.45 8.02 6.54
C THR A 126 0.31 8.97 7.74
N SER A 127 1.25 8.89 8.70
CA SER A 127 1.27 9.77 9.87
C SER A 127 1.38 11.26 9.49
N MET A 128 2.25 11.61 8.55
CA MET A 128 2.36 12.97 8.03
C MET A 128 1.05 13.44 7.39
N LYS A 129 0.46 12.62 6.50
CA LYS A 129 -0.83 12.93 5.87
C LYS A 129 -1.96 13.11 6.89
N LEU A 130 -2.00 12.31 7.95
CA LEU A 130 -2.97 12.46 9.03
C LEU A 130 -2.79 13.81 9.74
N GLY A 131 -1.54 14.20 10.06
CA GLY A 131 -1.23 15.50 10.67
C GLY A 131 -1.63 16.68 9.79
N GLU A 132 -1.34 16.63 8.48
CA GLU A 132 -1.76 17.64 7.49
C GLU A 132 -3.30 17.79 7.43
N ASN A 133 -4.04 16.73 7.76
CA ASN A 133 -5.50 16.73 7.81
C ASN A 133 -6.07 17.04 9.20
N GLY A 134 -5.21 17.41 10.18
CA GLY A 134 -5.62 17.76 11.54
C GLY A 134 -6.05 16.56 12.39
N ILE A 135 -5.72 15.33 11.99
CA ILE A 135 -6.06 14.11 12.70
C ILE A 135 -4.97 13.76 13.71
N LYS A 136 -5.38 13.63 14.99
CA LYS A 136 -4.47 13.18 16.05
C LYS A 136 -3.97 11.77 15.74
N ASN A 137 -2.64 11.61 15.69
CA ASN A 137 -2.07 10.32 15.35
C ASN A 137 -0.74 10.06 16.07
N TYR A 138 -0.39 8.78 16.15
CA TYR A 138 0.90 8.29 16.61
C TYR A 138 1.52 7.41 15.52
N CYS A 139 2.82 7.63 15.27
CA CYS A 139 3.61 6.74 14.43
C CYS A 139 4.45 5.83 15.32
N THR A 140 4.43 4.52 15.05
CA THR A 140 5.02 3.52 15.93
C THR A 140 6.54 3.65 16.13
N GLY A 141 7.25 4.19 15.12
CA GLY A 141 8.71 4.06 15.05
C GLY A 141 9.15 2.62 14.78
N GLY A 142 10.47 2.37 14.81
CA GLY A 142 11.09 1.08 14.53
C GLY A 142 12.04 1.11 13.33
N LEU A 143 12.33 -0.04 12.73
CA LEU A 143 13.13 -0.16 11.52
C LEU A 143 12.32 0.28 10.31
N LEU A 144 12.80 1.25 9.54
CA LEU A 144 12.10 1.74 8.35
C LEU A 144 12.46 0.89 7.11
N LEU A 145 11.45 0.22 6.56
CA LEU A 145 11.53 -0.40 5.24
C LEU A 145 11.20 0.64 4.15
N MET A 146 12.20 1.02 3.36
CA MET A 146 12.05 2.09 2.36
C MET A 146 11.11 1.74 1.22
N HIS A 147 11.00 0.47 0.83
CA HIS A 147 10.13 0.04 -0.28
C HIS A 147 8.63 0.18 0.04
N SER A 148 8.27 -0.03 1.30
CA SER A 148 6.87 0.11 1.77
C SER A 148 6.64 1.38 2.60
N VAL A 149 7.70 2.13 2.94
CA VAL A 149 7.67 3.30 3.82
C VAL A 149 6.94 2.93 5.12
N ALA A 150 7.34 1.81 5.69
CA ALA A 150 6.72 1.22 6.87
C ALA A 150 7.75 0.96 7.97
N PHE A 151 7.42 1.26 9.20
CA PHE A 151 8.16 0.82 10.36
C PHE A 151 7.80 -0.63 10.70
N VAL A 152 8.82 -1.42 11.04
CA VAL A 152 8.70 -2.85 11.38
C VAL A 152 9.66 -3.22 12.52
N GLY A 153 9.58 -4.47 12.96
CA GLY A 153 10.45 -5.06 13.97
C GLY A 153 9.93 -4.91 15.39
N SER A 154 10.70 -5.45 16.34
CA SER A 154 10.29 -5.62 17.74
C SER A 154 9.87 -4.32 18.45
N GLU A 155 10.48 -3.19 18.10
CA GLU A 155 10.09 -1.89 18.67
C GLU A 155 8.68 -1.47 18.22
N THR A 156 8.38 -1.69 16.92
CA THR A 156 7.04 -1.44 16.35
C THR A 156 6.00 -2.36 16.99
N GLU A 157 6.31 -3.66 17.09
CA GLU A 157 5.43 -4.65 17.73
C GLU A 157 5.17 -4.31 19.19
N ARG A 158 6.24 -3.96 19.95
CA ARG A 158 6.12 -3.55 21.35
C ARG A 158 5.25 -2.29 21.51
N PHE A 159 5.38 -1.31 20.61
CA PHE A 159 4.52 -0.13 20.64
C PHE A 159 3.05 -0.52 20.44
N ILE A 160 2.75 -1.34 19.42
CA ILE A 160 1.40 -1.80 19.10
C ILE A 160 0.80 -2.61 20.27
N SER A 161 1.58 -3.49 20.90
CA SER A 161 1.11 -4.36 21.99
C SER A 161 0.65 -3.61 23.26
N ASN A 162 1.03 -2.34 23.40
CA ASN A 162 0.59 -1.48 24.52
C ASN A 162 -0.66 -0.66 24.20
N ILE A 163 -1.32 -0.89 23.06
CA ILE A 163 -2.48 -0.13 22.62
C ILE A 163 -3.64 -1.10 22.40
N ASN A 164 -4.79 -0.74 22.92
CA ASN A 164 -6.06 -1.40 22.62
C ASN A 164 -6.81 -0.51 21.63
N ALA A 165 -6.92 -0.94 20.37
CA ALA A 165 -7.65 -0.21 19.36
C ALA A 165 -9.08 -0.74 19.20
N ASP A 166 -10.02 0.15 18.89
CA ASP A 166 -11.40 -0.24 18.56
C ASP A 166 -11.45 -0.86 17.16
N LEU A 167 -10.68 -0.29 16.21
CA LEU A 167 -10.72 -0.66 14.82
C LEU A 167 -9.33 -0.87 14.25
N LEU A 168 -9.20 -1.86 13.37
CA LEU A 168 -8.06 -2.03 12.49
C LEU A 168 -8.54 -2.03 11.04
N PHE A 169 -7.95 -1.17 10.22
CA PHE A 169 -8.05 -1.24 8.77
C PHE A 169 -6.68 -1.61 8.19
N PHE A 170 -6.61 -2.73 7.51
CA PHE A 170 -5.36 -3.23 6.95
C PHE A 170 -5.56 -3.85 5.57
N SER A 171 -4.49 -4.01 4.84
CA SER A 171 -4.47 -4.68 3.56
C SER A 171 -3.23 -5.59 3.45
N SER A 172 -3.23 -6.46 2.44
CA SER A 172 -2.10 -7.35 2.15
C SER A 172 -1.82 -7.41 0.66
N ARG A 173 -0.91 -8.28 0.26
CA ARG A 173 -0.55 -8.51 -1.15
C ARG A 173 -1.45 -9.50 -1.84
N GLY A 174 -1.96 -10.47 -1.13
CA GLY A 174 -2.76 -11.54 -1.71
C GLY A 174 -3.87 -12.05 -0.81
N TYR A 175 -4.91 -12.51 -1.48
CA TYR A 175 -6.10 -13.11 -0.89
C TYR A 175 -6.56 -14.28 -1.73
N MET A 176 -6.74 -15.44 -1.11
CA MET A 176 -7.14 -16.68 -1.76
C MET A 176 -8.58 -17.07 -1.44
N GLU A 177 -9.17 -17.91 -2.29
CA GLU A 177 -10.54 -18.41 -2.10
C GLU A 177 -10.69 -19.31 -0.86
N ASP A 178 -9.59 -19.93 -0.42
CA ASP A 178 -9.56 -20.68 0.86
C ASP A 178 -9.63 -19.78 2.09
N GLY A 179 -9.65 -18.46 1.88
CA GLY A 179 -9.69 -17.45 2.91
C GLY A 179 -8.30 -17.01 3.40
N SER A 180 -7.21 -17.56 2.89
CA SER A 180 -5.88 -17.14 3.33
C SER A 180 -5.53 -15.74 2.84
N ILE A 181 -5.07 -14.89 3.77
CA ILE A 181 -4.57 -13.53 3.53
C ILE A 181 -3.05 -13.59 3.68
N THR A 182 -2.32 -13.20 2.63
CA THR A 182 -0.86 -13.42 2.55
C THR A 182 -0.11 -12.16 2.15
N ASP A 183 1.15 -12.08 2.56
CA ASP A 183 2.05 -10.97 2.22
C ASP A 183 3.42 -11.47 1.73
N SER A 184 4.20 -10.57 1.12
CA SER A 184 5.53 -10.84 0.57
C SER A 184 6.65 -10.63 1.58
N SER A 185 6.44 -9.81 2.62
CA SER A 185 7.40 -9.52 3.70
C SER A 185 6.94 -10.17 5.01
N VAL A 186 7.85 -10.88 5.68
CA VAL A 186 7.61 -11.42 7.01
C VAL A 186 7.45 -10.30 8.02
N GLU A 187 8.25 -9.25 7.91
CA GLU A 187 8.24 -8.13 8.84
C GLU A 187 6.89 -7.39 8.77
N GLU A 188 6.37 -7.13 7.57
CA GLU A 188 5.05 -6.51 7.43
C GLU A 188 3.91 -7.43 7.88
N ALA A 189 4.04 -8.74 7.66
CA ALA A 189 3.07 -9.72 8.13
C ALA A 189 3.00 -9.75 9.67
N GLU A 190 4.15 -9.72 10.37
CA GLU A 190 4.20 -9.70 11.84
C GLU A 190 3.57 -8.42 12.42
N ILE A 191 3.79 -7.25 11.80
CA ILE A 191 3.13 -6.02 12.24
C ILE A 191 1.60 -6.12 12.10
N LYS A 192 1.10 -6.66 11.00
CA LYS A 192 -0.35 -6.87 10.81
C LYS A 192 -0.92 -7.84 11.84
N LYS A 193 -0.20 -8.92 12.16
CA LYS A 193 -0.58 -9.86 13.23
C LYS A 193 -0.62 -9.18 14.60
N ALA A 194 0.37 -8.33 14.90
CA ALA A 194 0.39 -7.57 16.14
C ALA A 194 -0.81 -6.62 16.25
N MET A 195 -1.17 -5.92 15.16
CA MET A 195 -2.36 -5.06 15.13
C MET A 195 -3.65 -5.87 15.28
N LEU A 196 -3.77 -7.02 14.58
CA LEU A 196 -4.94 -7.91 14.68
C LEU A 196 -5.17 -8.41 16.11
N LYS A 197 -4.10 -8.71 16.83
CA LYS A 197 -4.16 -9.19 18.22
C LYS A 197 -4.62 -8.11 19.20
N ASN A 198 -4.41 -6.84 18.86
CA ASN A 198 -4.63 -5.70 19.76
C ASN A 198 -5.75 -4.75 19.28
N CYS A 199 -6.74 -5.27 18.54
CA CYS A 199 -7.92 -4.54 18.13
C CYS A 199 -9.20 -5.31 18.44
N GLU A 200 -10.31 -4.57 18.66
CA GLU A 200 -11.62 -5.17 18.88
C GLU A 200 -12.24 -5.68 17.58
N LYS A 201 -12.19 -4.85 16.53
CA LYS A 201 -12.73 -5.18 15.20
C LYS A 201 -11.68 -4.91 14.13
N SER A 202 -11.57 -5.83 13.19
CA SER A 202 -10.61 -5.73 12.08
C SER A 202 -11.29 -5.87 10.74
N PHE A 203 -10.91 -5.03 9.79
CA PHE A 203 -11.43 -5.01 8.44
C PHE A 203 -10.29 -5.17 7.42
N TYR A 204 -10.36 -6.24 6.65
CA TYR A 204 -9.43 -6.45 5.55
C TYR A 204 -9.90 -5.71 4.31
N LEU A 205 -9.07 -4.80 3.81
CA LEU A 205 -9.34 -3.95 2.66
C LEU A 205 -8.72 -4.59 1.40
N CYS A 206 -9.56 -5.05 0.48
CA CYS A 206 -9.12 -5.83 -0.65
C CYS A 206 -9.72 -5.36 -1.97
N ASP A 207 -8.92 -4.77 -2.85
CA ASP A 207 -9.33 -4.58 -4.24
C ASP A 207 -9.22 -5.89 -5.03
N SER A 208 -10.00 -6.01 -6.12
CA SER A 208 -10.11 -7.23 -6.94
C SER A 208 -8.78 -7.73 -7.50
N SER A 209 -7.77 -6.87 -7.63
CA SER A 209 -6.46 -7.26 -8.15
C SER A 209 -5.66 -8.19 -7.23
N LYS A 210 -6.05 -8.29 -5.95
CA LYS A 210 -5.40 -9.13 -4.94
C LYS A 210 -5.99 -10.53 -4.87
N LYS A 211 -7.19 -10.73 -5.41
CA LYS A 211 -7.87 -12.03 -5.43
C LYS A 211 -7.07 -13.07 -6.21
N ASN A 212 -7.04 -14.29 -5.69
CA ASN A 212 -6.33 -15.43 -6.26
C ASN A 212 -4.80 -15.23 -6.40
N LYS A 213 -4.23 -14.40 -5.50
CA LYS A 213 -2.79 -14.25 -5.36
C LYS A 213 -2.34 -14.76 -4.00
N LYS A 214 -1.33 -15.63 -4.00
CA LYS A 214 -0.71 -16.19 -2.80
C LYS A 214 0.74 -15.76 -2.71
N TYR A 215 1.12 -15.29 -1.54
CA TYR A 215 2.49 -14.92 -1.21
C TYR A 215 3.02 -15.82 -0.09
N ILE A 216 4.32 -15.70 0.19
CA ILE A 216 5.05 -16.65 1.04
C ILE A 216 4.64 -16.61 2.52
N TYR A 217 4.23 -15.43 3.04
CA TYR A 217 3.93 -15.27 4.45
C TYR A 217 2.43 -15.13 4.71
N ASN A 218 1.90 -15.98 5.59
CA ASN A 218 0.52 -15.88 6.04
C ASN A 218 0.38 -14.74 7.05
N VAL A 219 -0.62 -13.90 6.85
CA VAL A 219 -1.02 -12.87 7.82
C VAL A 219 -2.11 -13.44 8.74
N CYS A 220 -3.23 -13.82 8.16
CA CYS A 220 -4.40 -14.37 8.87
C CYS A 220 -5.33 -15.10 7.87
N SER A 221 -6.43 -15.61 8.38
CA SER A 221 -7.56 -16.09 7.57
C SER A 221 -8.70 -15.05 7.58
N THR A 222 -9.59 -15.12 6.59
CA THR A 222 -10.83 -14.33 6.56
C THR A 222 -11.75 -14.60 7.75
N LYS A 223 -11.55 -15.73 8.44
CA LYS A 223 -12.28 -16.07 9.68
C LYS A 223 -11.77 -15.29 10.90
N ASP A 224 -10.56 -14.75 10.81
CA ASP A 224 -9.90 -14.03 11.90
C ASP A 224 -10.20 -12.52 11.83
N VAL A 225 -10.95 -12.06 10.84
CA VAL A 225 -11.32 -10.65 10.67
C VAL A 225 -12.83 -10.46 10.80
N THR A 226 -13.23 -9.29 11.27
CA THR A 226 -14.65 -8.90 11.41
C THR A 226 -15.33 -8.82 10.04
N GLY A 227 -14.61 -8.35 9.03
CA GLY A 227 -15.15 -8.24 7.67
C GLY A 227 -14.10 -7.98 6.61
N ILE A 228 -14.52 -8.22 5.35
CA ILE A 228 -13.73 -7.91 4.16
C ILE A 228 -14.46 -6.79 3.42
N ILE A 229 -13.74 -5.73 3.10
CA ILE A 229 -14.30 -4.59 2.35
C ILE A 229 -13.66 -4.56 0.97
N THR A 230 -14.51 -4.63 -0.05
CA THR A 230 -14.10 -4.60 -1.46
C THR A 230 -14.82 -3.48 -2.21
N GLU A 231 -14.37 -3.19 -3.42
CA GLU A 231 -15.01 -2.19 -4.28
C GLU A 231 -16.37 -2.63 -4.82
N ARG A 232 -16.70 -3.91 -4.78
CA ARG A 232 -17.94 -4.51 -5.28
C ARG A 232 -18.99 -4.68 -4.19
#